data_6103a4630b80175a765d0b512334f21e
#
_entry.id   6103a4630b80175a765d0b512334f21e
#
_cell.length_a   1.000
_cell.length_b   1.000
_cell.length_c   1.000
_cell.angle_alpha   90.00
_cell.angle_beta   90.00
_cell.angle_gamma   90.00
#
_symmetry.space_group_name_H-M   'P 1'
#
loop_
_entity.id
_entity.type
_entity.pdbx_description
1 polymer ?
#
loop_
_entity_poly.entity_id
_entity_poly.type
_entity_poly.pdbx_seq_one_letter_code
_entity_poly.pdbx_strand_id
1 'polypeptide(L)'
;METKENLKERLKHQVMERMDISRTMEDEEILELVQKTLEEDSHRMPMSISMRQNLIREIFHSLRRLDILQELIEDADITEIMVNGTKGIFYEKAGRLYQWDKHFTSEEKLQDVIQQIAGGSNRMVNELHPIVDTRLPDGSRVNIVLKPIAIDGTALSIRRFPKEPVRMQTLIEWGSISREVADFLKHLVCAGYNIFVSGGTGSGKTTFLNALSEFIPKEERVVTIEDSAELQLLGLPNLVRLESRDIKLPGAEEITIRDLIKSALRMRPNRIIVGECRGAEALDVLQAMNTGHSGSLSTGHANSAMDMVSRLETMVLMGMDMPLAAIQSQIASAIDIIIQLGRIRDGSRKLLQVVEVKGV
;
A
#
# COMPACT_ATOMS: atom_id res chain seq x y z
N MET A 1 37.02 -14.03 -22.16
CA MET A 1 35.65 -14.58 -22.02
C MET A 1 34.72 -13.41 -21.72
N GLU A 2 33.66 -13.27 -22.50
CA GLU A 2 32.61 -12.26 -22.24
C GLU A 2 31.94 -12.60 -20.92
N THR A 3 31.73 -11.62 -20.05
CA THR A 3 31.00 -11.84 -18.80
C THR A 3 29.51 -12.02 -19.08
N LYS A 4 28.77 -12.72 -18.21
CA LYS A 4 27.32 -12.91 -18.34
C LYS A 4 26.58 -11.56 -18.50
N GLU A 5 27.02 -10.54 -17.77
CA GLU A 5 26.45 -9.20 -17.81
C GLU A 5 26.67 -8.52 -19.17
N ASN A 6 27.91 -8.58 -19.71
CA ASN A 6 28.20 -8.03 -21.04
C ASN A 6 27.39 -8.71 -22.14
N LEU A 7 27.23 -10.03 -22.03
CA LEU A 7 26.40 -10.81 -22.95
C LEU A 7 24.93 -10.37 -22.88
N LYS A 8 24.37 -10.21 -21.67
CA LYS A 8 23.00 -9.72 -21.46
C LYS A 8 22.79 -8.36 -22.10
N GLU A 9 23.69 -7.39 -21.83
CA GLU A 9 23.58 -6.03 -22.40
C GLU A 9 23.70 -6.01 -23.92
N ARG A 10 24.61 -6.79 -24.49
CA ARG A 10 24.77 -6.90 -25.95
C ARG A 10 23.50 -7.47 -26.60
N LEU A 11 22.96 -8.55 -26.04
CA LEU A 11 21.74 -9.18 -26.55
C LEU A 11 20.52 -8.26 -26.38
N LYS A 12 20.41 -7.57 -25.24
CA LYS A 12 19.38 -6.54 -25.01
C LYS A 12 19.41 -5.48 -26.11
N HIS A 13 20.61 -4.95 -26.41
CA HIS A 13 20.76 -3.93 -27.45
C HIS A 13 20.33 -4.46 -28.83
N GLN A 14 20.70 -5.68 -29.20
CA GLN A 14 20.29 -6.31 -30.45
C GLN A 14 18.77 -6.50 -30.53
N VAL A 15 18.11 -6.84 -29.42
CA VAL A 15 16.64 -6.94 -29.35
C VAL A 15 16.03 -5.55 -29.55
N MET A 16 16.54 -4.52 -28.86
CA MET A 16 16.03 -3.15 -29.00
C MET A 16 16.16 -2.60 -30.44
N GLU A 17 17.25 -2.90 -31.15
CA GLU A 17 17.44 -2.50 -32.55
C GLU A 17 16.41 -3.16 -33.51
N ARG A 18 15.85 -4.31 -33.10
CA ARG A 18 14.86 -5.06 -33.90
C ARG A 18 13.41 -4.78 -33.50
N MET A 19 13.21 -4.07 -32.38
CA MET A 19 11.86 -3.70 -31.95
C MET A 19 11.26 -2.67 -32.90
N ASP A 20 9.98 -2.85 -33.21
CA ASP A 20 9.21 -1.87 -33.95
C ASP A 20 8.72 -0.75 -32.99
N ILE A 21 9.47 0.35 -32.95
CA ILE A 21 9.18 1.51 -32.12
C ILE A 21 7.98 2.34 -32.61
N SER A 22 7.43 2.05 -33.79
CA SER A 22 6.28 2.78 -34.35
C SER A 22 4.95 2.35 -33.71
N ARG A 23 4.92 1.23 -33.01
CA ARG A 23 3.75 0.67 -32.33
C ARG A 23 4.11 0.06 -30.97
N THR A 24 3.12 -0.11 -30.14
CA THR A 24 3.27 -0.92 -28.91
C THR A 24 3.31 -2.38 -29.30
N MET A 25 4.41 -3.06 -28.99
CA MET A 25 4.54 -4.52 -29.17
C MET A 25 3.95 -5.23 -27.95
N GLU A 26 3.29 -6.37 -28.17
CA GLU A 26 2.81 -7.22 -27.09
C GLU A 26 3.95 -8.03 -26.43
N ASP A 27 3.72 -8.51 -25.21
CA ASP A 27 4.73 -9.22 -24.43
C ASP A 27 5.22 -10.51 -25.14
N GLU A 28 4.31 -11.23 -25.79
CA GLU A 28 4.60 -12.43 -26.57
C GLU A 28 5.53 -12.15 -27.75
N GLU A 29 5.30 -11.05 -28.48
CA GLU A 29 6.12 -10.63 -29.61
C GLU A 29 7.56 -10.30 -29.16
N ILE A 30 7.70 -9.66 -28.00
CA ILE A 30 9.03 -9.33 -27.45
C ILE A 30 9.74 -10.60 -26.96
N LEU A 31 9.03 -11.52 -26.32
CA LEU A 31 9.59 -12.81 -25.91
C LEU A 31 10.09 -13.61 -27.11
N GLU A 32 9.32 -13.69 -28.20
CA GLU A 32 9.74 -14.34 -29.46
C GLU A 32 10.98 -13.67 -30.06
N LEU A 33 11.04 -12.33 -30.02
CA LEU A 33 12.17 -11.57 -30.51
C LEU A 33 13.45 -11.86 -29.70
N VAL A 34 13.32 -11.90 -28.35
CA VAL A 34 14.40 -12.27 -27.43
C VAL A 34 14.87 -13.68 -27.70
N GLN A 35 13.96 -14.65 -27.83
CA GLN A 35 14.29 -16.06 -28.13
C GLN A 35 15.04 -16.21 -29.45
N LYS A 36 14.54 -15.58 -30.50
CA LYS A 36 15.16 -15.59 -31.83
C LYS A 36 16.55 -14.96 -31.79
N THR A 37 16.75 -13.86 -31.11
CA THR A 37 18.04 -13.20 -30.99
C THR A 37 19.06 -14.10 -30.28
N LEU A 38 18.63 -14.78 -29.19
CA LEU A 38 19.46 -15.76 -28.50
C LEU A 38 19.79 -17.00 -29.39
N GLU A 39 18.87 -17.47 -30.21
CA GLU A 39 19.08 -18.57 -31.10
C GLU A 39 20.18 -18.26 -32.11
N GLU A 40 20.11 -17.10 -32.73
CA GLU A 40 21.12 -16.64 -33.69
C GLU A 40 22.51 -16.50 -33.05
N ASP A 41 22.57 -16.07 -31.78
CA ASP A 41 23.83 -15.91 -31.02
C ASP A 41 24.34 -17.24 -30.42
N SER A 42 23.48 -18.23 -30.20
CA SER A 42 23.84 -19.54 -29.62
C SER A 42 24.85 -20.34 -30.45
N HIS A 43 24.92 -20.08 -31.76
CA HIS A 43 25.94 -20.63 -32.64
C HIS A 43 27.35 -20.13 -32.33
N ARG A 44 27.47 -18.98 -31.62
CA ARG A 44 28.74 -18.36 -31.22
C ARG A 44 29.20 -18.76 -29.83
N MET A 45 28.26 -19.12 -28.95
CA MET A 45 28.57 -19.45 -27.56
C MET A 45 27.63 -20.56 -27.05
N PRO A 46 28.13 -21.77 -26.81
CA PRO A 46 27.31 -22.87 -26.31
C PRO A 46 26.83 -22.53 -24.87
N MET A 47 25.51 -22.55 -24.70
CA MET A 47 24.87 -22.27 -23.42
C MET A 47 24.04 -23.46 -22.96
N SER A 48 23.97 -23.71 -21.64
CA SER A 48 23.03 -24.68 -21.08
C SER A 48 21.58 -24.19 -21.26
N ILE A 49 20.63 -25.10 -21.27
CA ILE A 49 19.21 -24.81 -21.42
C ILE A 49 18.78 -23.87 -20.28
N SER A 50 19.22 -24.11 -19.06
CA SER A 50 18.91 -23.28 -17.89
C SER A 50 19.48 -21.86 -18.02
N MET A 51 20.71 -21.72 -18.48
CA MET A 51 21.33 -20.41 -18.72
C MET A 51 20.58 -19.61 -19.78
N ARG A 52 20.15 -20.28 -20.86
CA ARG A 52 19.37 -19.67 -21.93
C ARG A 52 18.01 -19.17 -21.42
N GLN A 53 17.28 -20.01 -20.68
CA GLN A 53 15.99 -19.61 -20.09
C GLN A 53 16.12 -18.43 -19.13
N ASN A 54 17.17 -18.43 -18.31
CA ASN A 54 17.44 -17.31 -17.40
C ASN A 54 17.75 -16.01 -18.17
N LEU A 55 18.58 -16.07 -19.22
CA LEU A 55 18.89 -14.89 -20.05
C LEU A 55 17.64 -14.35 -20.77
N ILE A 56 16.80 -15.22 -21.32
CA ILE A 56 15.52 -14.80 -21.93
C ILE A 56 14.70 -14.01 -20.91
N ARG A 57 14.52 -14.57 -19.71
CA ARG A 57 13.75 -13.94 -18.65
C ARG A 57 14.38 -12.60 -18.19
N GLU A 58 15.69 -12.58 -17.96
CA GLU A 58 16.40 -11.37 -17.51
C GLU A 58 16.32 -10.25 -18.57
N ILE A 59 16.49 -10.56 -19.86
CA ILE A 59 16.37 -9.59 -20.95
C ILE A 59 14.93 -9.08 -21.06
N PHE A 60 13.94 -9.98 -21.04
CA PHE A 60 12.54 -9.60 -21.07
C PHE A 60 12.17 -8.70 -19.88
N HIS A 61 12.60 -9.05 -18.66
CA HIS A 61 12.36 -8.24 -17.48
C HIS A 61 12.99 -6.85 -17.58
N SER A 62 14.18 -6.74 -18.18
CA SER A 62 14.85 -5.45 -18.38
C SER A 62 14.21 -4.56 -19.47
N LEU A 63 13.41 -5.15 -20.37
CA LEU A 63 12.74 -4.41 -21.45
C LEU A 63 11.27 -4.06 -21.12
N ARG A 64 10.58 -4.91 -20.37
CA ARG A 64 9.13 -4.82 -20.19
C ARG A 64 8.67 -4.85 -18.75
N ARG A 65 9.56 -5.14 -17.81
CA ARG A 65 9.28 -5.26 -16.37
C ARG A 65 10.30 -4.44 -15.58
N LEU A 66 10.35 -4.62 -14.29
CA LEU A 66 11.20 -3.82 -13.39
C LEU A 66 12.62 -4.40 -13.25
N ASP A 67 13.20 -4.87 -14.34
CA ASP A 67 14.55 -5.46 -14.42
C ASP A 67 14.78 -6.50 -13.31
N ILE A 68 15.89 -6.37 -12.57
CA ILE A 68 16.23 -7.30 -11.49
C ILE A 68 15.16 -7.33 -10.38
N LEU A 69 14.45 -6.23 -10.12
CA LEU A 69 13.41 -6.19 -9.07
C LEU A 69 12.22 -7.10 -9.37
N GLN A 70 12.01 -7.45 -10.64
CA GLN A 70 10.88 -8.29 -11.03
C GLN A 70 10.86 -9.64 -10.30
N GLU A 71 12.03 -10.24 -10.06
CA GLU A 71 12.13 -11.51 -9.34
C GLU A 71 11.62 -11.40 -7.89
N LEU A 72 11.92 -10.27 -7.21
CA LEU A 72 11.41 -10.03 -5.86
C LEU A 72 9.90 -9.71 -5.86
N ILE A 73 9.42 -9.05 -6.92
CA ILE A 73 8.00 -8.73 -7.08
C ILE A 73 7.17 -9.98 -7.38
N GLU A 74 7.72 -10.98 -8.03
CA GLU A 74 7.04 -12.24 -8.33
C GLU A 74 6.94 -13.18 -7.12
N ASP A 75 7.84 -13.05 -6.14
CA ASP A 75 7.78 -13.82 -4.88
C ASP A 75 6.66 -13.26 -3.97
N ALA A 76 5.57 -14.01 -3.85
CA ALA A 76 4.38 -13.60 -3.10
C ALA A 76 4.62 -13.43 -1.58
N ASP A 77 5.68 -14.03 -1.04
CA ASP A 77 6.01 -13.96 0.40
C ASP A 77 6.78 -12.68 0.77
N ILE A 78 7.28 -11.93 -0.22
CA ILE A 78 7.99 -10.68 0.00
C ILE A 78 6.97 -9.56 0.22
N THR A 79 7.09 -8.86 1.33
CA THR A 79 6.19 -7.77 1.74
C THR A 79 6.76 -6.39 1.45
N GLU A 80 8.07 -6.21 1.53
CA GLU A 80 8.73 -4.94 1.23
C GLU A 80 10.02 -5.17 0.44
N ILE A 81 10.34 -4.24 -0.48
CA ILE A 81 11.60 -4.20 -1.24
C ILE A 81 12.18 -2.81 -1.07
N MET A 82 13.45 -2.72 -0.69
CA MET A 82 14.16 -1.48 -0.41
C MET A 82 15.46 -1.44 -1.22
N VAL A 83 15.57 -0.45 -2.10
CA VAL A 83 16.76 -0.22 -2.93
C VAL A 83 17.49 1.01 -2.40
N ASN A 84 18.76 0.85 -2.08
CA ASN A 84 19.64 1.91 -1.58
C ASN A 84 20.69 2.27 -2.65
N GLY A 85 20.26 2.91 -3.72
CA GLY A 85 21.09 3.21 -4.87
C GLY A 85 21.70 1.95 -5.48
N THR A 86 22.99 2.02 -5.80
CA THR A 86 23.77 0.85 -6.26
C THR A 86 24.42 0.07 -5.12
N LYS A 87 24.26 0.52 -3.85
CA LYS A 87 24.88 -0.11 -2.67
C LYS A 87 24.26 -1.46 -2.31
N GLY A 88 22.98 -1.65 -2.58
CA GLY A 88 22.32 -2.92 -2.31
C GLY A 88 20.79 -2.85 -2.30
N ILE A 89 20.21 -4.02 -2.37
CA ILE A 89 18.76 -4.23 -2.30
C ILE A 89 18.46 -5.10 -1.08
N PHE A 90 17.46 -4.71 -0.33
CA PHE A 90 16.95 -5.43 0.82
C PHE A 90 15.48 -5.78 0.61
N TYR A 91 15.03 -6.85 1.21
CA TYR A 91 13.63 -7.23 1.18
C TYR A 91 13.16 -7.78 2.52
N GLU A 92 11.87 -7.62 2.80
CA GLU A 92 11.22 -8.23 3.95
C GLU A 92 10.45 -9.48 3.51
N LYS A 93 10.70 -10.59 4.22
CA LYS A 93 9.96 -11.85 4.05
C LYS A 93 9.65 -12.43 5.43
N ALA A 94 8.39 -12.77 5.70
CA ALA A 94 7.91 -13.28 6.98
C ALA A 94 8.30 -12.39 8.19
N GLY A 95 8.30 -11.05 8.01
CA GLY A 95 8.63 -10.07 9.05
C GLY A 95 10.13 -9.96 9.38
N ARG A 96 11.01 -10.53 8.56
CA ARG A 96 12.46 -10.44 8.69
C ARG A 96 13.08 -9.79 7.47
N LEU A 97 14.10 -8.97 7.70
CA LEU A 97 14.86 -8.30 6.65
C LEU A 97 16.01 -9.20 6.17
N TYR A 98 16.17 -9.24 4.85
CA TYR A 98 17.26 -9.94 4.17
C TYR A 98 17.94 -8.98 3.19
N GLN A 99 19.23 -9.13 3.02
CA GLN A 99 19.97 -8.50 1.94
C GLN A 99 19.94 -9.42 0.74
N TRP A 100 19.62 -8.86 -0.44
CA TRP A 100 19.67 -9.61 -1.70
C TRP A 100 21.09 -9.65 -2.27
N ASP A 101 21.41 -10.72 -2.96
CA ASP A 101 22.72 -10.93 -3.58
C ASP A 101 22.92 -10.15 -4.88
N LYS A 102 21.82 -9.63 -5.47
CA LYS A 102 21.88 -8.78 -6.66
C LYS A 102 21.76 -7.30 -6.28
N HIS A 103 22.31 -6.44 -7.13
CA HIS A 103 22.23 -4.98 -7.01
C HIS A 103 22.25 -4.35 -8.41
N PHE A 104 21.84 -3.10 -8.53
CA PHE A 104 21.97 -2.34 -9.76
C PHE A 104 23.44 -2.04 -10.03
N THR A 105 23.91 -2.34 -11.24
CA THR A 105 25.31 -2.16 -11.64
C THR A 105 25.66 -0.70 -11.91
N SER A 106 24.66 0.15 -12.16
CA SER A 106 24.82 1.59 -12.33
C SER A 106 23.59 2.36 -11.88
N GLU A 107 23.76 3.66 -11.64
CA GLU A 107 22.67 4.58 -11.29
C GLU A 107 21.70 4.75 -12.48
N GLU A 108 22.21 4.72 -13.71
CA GLU A 108 21.39 4.83 -14.94
C GLU A 108 20.37 3.70 -15.02
N LYS A 109 20.76 2.46 -14.75
CA LYS A 109 19.83 1.32 -14.75
C LYS A 109 18.75 1.45 -13.69
N LEU A 110 19.10 1.97 -12.51
CA LEU A 110 18.11 2.25 -11.48
C LEU A 110 17.15 3.36 -11.93
N GLN A 111 17.66 4.40 -12.58
CA GLN A 111 16.85 5.49 -13.12
C GLN A 111 15.89 5.00 -14.21
N ASP A 112 16.30 4.09 -15.08
CA ASP A 112 15.43 3.51 -16.10
C ASP A 112 14.22 2.81 -15.46
N VAL A 113 14.46 2.01 -14.43
CA VAL A 113 13.39 1.35 -13.67
C VAL A 113 12.48 2.35 -12.98
N ILE A 114 13.05 3.41 -12.40
CA ILE A 114 12.28 4.48 -11.74
C ILE A 114 11.40 5.22 -12.75
N GLN A 115 11.94 5.56 -13.93
CA GLN A 115 11.16 6.22 -14.99
C GLN A 115 10.03 5.32 -15.50
N GLN A 116 10.28 4.02 -15.60
CA GLN A 116 9.25 3.05 -15.99
C GLN A 116 8.12 2.98 -14.94
N ILE A 117 8.45 2.95 -13.65
CA ILE A 117 7.47 2.97 -12.55
C ILE A 117 6.65 4.28 -12.58
N ALA A 118 7.33 5.41 -12.68
CA ALA A 118 6.68 6.73 -12.68
C ALA A 118 5.79 6.90 -13.93
N GLY A 119 6.28 6.53 -15.10
CA GLY A 119 5.55 6.59 -16.37
C GLY A 119 4.29 5.72 -16.38
N GLY A 120 4.37 4.52 -15.81
CA GLY A 120 3.21 3.61 -15.67
C GLY A 120 2.06 4.16 -14.84
N SER A 121 2.33 5.15 -14.00
CA SER A 121 1.34 5.81 -13.12
C SER A 121 1.07 7.28 -13.47
N ASN A 122 1.53 7.76 -14.63
CA ASN A 122 1.45 9.16 -15.06
C ASN A 122 2.05 10.14 -14.02
N ARG A 123 3.10 9.75 -13.32
CA ARG A 123 3.84 10.59 -12.39
C ARG A 123 5.16 11.03 -13.02
N MET A 124 5.57 12.26 -12.71
CA MET A 124 6.88 12.78 -13.09
C MET A 124 7.83 12.67 -11.89
N VAL A 125 9.01 12.10 -12.13
CA VAL A 125 10.11 12.05 -11.17
C VAL A 125 11.36 12.60 -11.85
N ASN A 126 11.91 13.69 -11.32
CA ASN A 126 13.09 14.37 -11.82
C ASN A 126 13.71 15.25 -10.72
N GLU A 127 14.76 16.00 -11.03
CA GLU A 127 15.41 16.92 -10.07
C GLU A 127 14.48 17.98 -9.49
N LEU A 128 13.46 18.42 -10.23
CA LEU A 128 12.46 19.39 -9.75
C LEU A 128 11.41 18.73 -8.84
N HIS A 129 11.15 17.45 -9.05
CA HIS A 129 10.23 16.64 -8.29
C HIS A 129 10.96 15.37 -7.82
N PRO A 130 11.89 15.47 -6.87
CA PRO A 130 12.79 14.38 -6.48
C PRO A 130 12.14 13.36 -5.55
N ILE A 131 10.97 13.66 -4.97
CA ILE A 131 10.22 12.77 -4.07
C ILE A 131 8.88 12.47 -4.71
N VAL A 132 8.63 11.19 -4.95
CA VAL A 132 7.39 10.73 -5.59
C VAL A 132 6.84 9.50 -4.89
N ASP A 133 5.56 9.57 -4.53
CA ASP A 133 4.76 8.43 -4.13
C ASP A 133 3.90 7.98 -5.30
N THR A 134 3.93 6.70 -5.61
CA THR A 134 3.22 6.12 -6.74
C THR A 134 2.83 4.67 -6.46
N ARG A 135 2.32 3.96 -7.49
CA ARG A 135 1.94 2.55 -7.40
C ARG A 135 2.35 1.76 -8.61
N LEU A 136 2.61 0.49 -8.40
CA LEU A 136 2.69 -0.50 -9.46
C LEU A 136 1.28 -0.91 -9.93
N PRO A 137 1.16 -1.53 -11.12
CA PRO A 137 -0.13 -2.01 -11.62
C PRO A 137 -0.85 -3.02 -10.70
N ASP A 138 -0.09 -3.76 -9.87
CA ASP A 138 -0.64 -4.69 -8.87
C ASP A 138 -1.17 -3.98 -7.60
N GLY A 139 -1.07 -2.63 -7.54
CA GLY A 139 -1.46 -1.81 -6.41
C GLY A 139 -0.36 -1.58 -5.36
N SER A 140 0.79 -2.24 -5.46
CA SER A 140 1.93 -2.04 -4.54
C SER A 140 2.34 -0.58 -4.48
N ARG A 141 2.53 -0.04 -3.27
CA ARG A 141 2.95 1.36 -3.07
C ARG A 141 4.45 1.50 -3.32
N VAL A 142 4.82 2.57 -3.99
CA VAL A 142 6.21 2.88 -4.31
C VAL A 142 6.52 4.29 -3.85
N ASN A 143 7.55 4.43 -3.02
CA ASN A 143 8.15 5.71 -2.66
C ASN A 143 9.52 5.81 -3.33
N ILE A 144 9.77 6.92 -4.00
CA ILE A 144 11.01 7.22 -4.72
C ILE A 144 11.59 8.52 -4.17
N VAL A 145 12.88 8.51 -3.84
CA VAL A 145 13.63 9.69 -3.44
C VAL A 145 14.91 9.75 -4.25
N LEU A 146 15.01 10.75 -5.16
CA LEU A 146 16.19 10.93 -6.00
C LEU A 146 17.33 11.68 -5.29
N LYS A 147 18.54 11.59 -5.85
CA LYS A 147 19.62 12.54 -5.56
C LYS A 147 19.19 13.96 -5.99
N PRO A 148 19.67 15.02 -5.30
CA PRO A 148 20.59 15.01 -4.14
C PRO A 148 19.89 14.84 -2.79
N ILE A 149 18.55 14.68 -2.76
CA ILE A 149 17.80 14.54 -1.50
C ILE A 149 18.19 13.24 -0.80
N ALA A 150 18.26 12.13 -1.52
CA ALA A 150 18.83 10.88 -1.04
C ALA A 150 20.36 10.93 -1.19
N ILE A 151 21.05 11.28 -0.11
CA ILE A 151 22.52 11.60 -0.09
C ILE A 151 23.36 10.40 -0.55
N ASP A 152 23.00 9.21 -0.12
CA ASP A 152 23.77 7.98 -0.35
C ASP A 152 23.48 7.28 -1.69
N GLY A 153 22.63 7.83 -2.52
CA GLY A 153 22.13 7.25 -3.77
C GLY A 153 20.61 7.28 -3.80
N THR A 154 20.04 7.17 -4.96
CA THR A 154 18.57 7.15 -5.13
C THR A 154 17.97 6.03 -4.30
N ALA A 155 16.94 6.35 -3.50
CA ALA A 155 16.21 5.38 -2.68
C ALA A 155 14.89 5.03 -3.34
N LEU A 156 14.56 3.73 -3.37
CA LEU A 156 13.28 3.21 -3.85
C LEU A 156 12.75 2.21 -2.83
N SER A 157 11.54 2.42 -2.36
CA SER A 157 10.86 1.50 -1.44
C SER A 157 9.55 1.04 -2.06
N ILE A 158 9.35 -0.27 -2.16
CA ILE A 158 8.12 -0.89 -2.67
C ILE A 158 7.49 -1.67 -1.52
N ARG A 159 6.26 -1.26 -1.14
CA ARG A 159 5.47 -1.98 -0.15
C ARG A 159 4.33 -2.71 -0.85
N ARG A 160 4.34 -4.01 -0.72
CA ARG A 160 3.39 -4.89 -1.41
C ARG A 160 2.16 -5.13 -0.55
N PHE A 161 1.04 -5.28 -1.24
CA PHE A 161 -0.18 -5.78 -0.60
C PHE A 161 -0.25 -7.30 -0.72
N PRO A 162 -0.72 -8.00 0.31
CA PRO A 162 -0.98 -9.42 0.20
C PRO A 162 -2.03 -9.64 -0.91
N LYS A 163 -1.83 -10.66 -1.75
CA LYS A 163 -2.75 -11.03 -2.83
C LYS A 163 -4.15 -11.33 -2.29
N GLU A 164 -4.22 -11.94 -1.11
CA GLU A 164 -5.46 -12.16 -0.40
C GLU A 164 -5.43 -11.39 0.92
N PRO A 165 -6.47 -10.59 1.23
CA PRO A 165 -6.54 -9.90 2.50
C PRO A 165 -6.66 -10.91 3.64
N VAL A 166 -6.00 -10.58 4.75
CA VAL A 166 -6.05 -11.40 5.97
C VAL A 166 -7.47 -11.39 6.52
N ARG A 167 -8.05 -12.56 6.70
CA ARG A 167 -9.42 -12.74 7.21
C ARG A 167 -9.45 -12.86 8.73
N MET A 168 -10.62 -12.65 9.33
CA MET A 168 -10.79 -12.79 10.78
C MET A 168 -10.41 -14.20 11.27
N GLN A 169 -10.74 -15.24 10.51
CA GLN A 169 -10.37 -16.62 10.84
C GLN A 169 -8.84 -16.79 10.91
N THR A 170 -8.10 -16.18 10.01
CA THR A 170 -6.62 -16.20 9.99
C THR A 170 -6.05 -15.47 11.22
N LEU A 171 -6.65 -14.36 11.65
CA LEU A 171 -6.24 -13.65 12.87
C LEU A 171 -6.47 -14.51 14.14
N ILE A 172 -7.53 -15.32 14.16
CA ILE A 172 -7.79 -16.27 15.24
C ILE A 172 -6.73 -17.38 15.23
N GLU A 173 -6.42 -17.96 14.09
CA GLU A 173 -5.40 -19.01 13.93
C GLU A 173 -4.01 -18.53 14.34
N TRP A 174 -3.65 -17.28 14.02
CA TRP A 174 -2.41 -16.66 14.50
C TRP A 174 -2.44 -16.30 15.99
N GLY A 175 -3.60 -16.48 16.65
CA GLY A 175 -3.80 -16.08 18.03
C GLY A 175 -3.70 -14.57 18.23
N SER A 176 -3.91 -13.77 17.21
CA SER A 176 -3.97 -12.30 17.31
C SER A 176 -5.22 -11.83 18.04
N ILE A 177 -6.28 -12.62 17.99
CA ILE A 177 -7.56 -12.43 18.67
C ILE A 177 -8.13 -13.79 19.07
N SER A 178 -8.86 -13.88 20.19
CA SER A 178 -9.61 -15.09 20.54
C SER A 178 -10.92 -15.19 19.73
N ARG A 179 -11.44 -16.40 19.55
CA ARG A 179 -12.71 -16.62 18.86
C ARG A 179 -13.87 -15.89 19.55
N GLU A 180 -13.91 -15.93 20.89
CA GLU A 180 -14.97 -15.27 21.67
C GLU A 180 -15.01 -13.75 21.42
N VAL A 181 -13.83 -13.11 21.38
CA VAL A 181 -13.74 -11.67 21.10
C VAL A 181 -14.06 -11.38 19.64
N ALA A 182 -13.67 -12.23 18.69
CA ALA A 182 -14.03 -12.10 17.29
C ALA A 182 -15.55 -12.19 17.08
N ASP A 183 -16.22 -13.14 17.73
CA ASP A 183 -17.69 -13.30 17.70
C ASP A 183 -18.38 -12.09 18.35
N PHE A 184 -17.85 -11.57 19.45
CA PHE A 184 -18.34 -10.34 20.07
C PHE A 184 -18.22 -9.13 19.10
N LEU A 185 -17.06 -8.92 18.48
CA LEU A 185 -16.88 -7.84 17.52
C LEU A 185 -17.76 -7.99 16.28
N LYS A 186 -18.03 -9.23 15.84
CA LYS A 186 -19.01 -9.49 14.79
C LYS A 186 -20.38 -8.93 15.13
N HIS A 187 -20.86 -9.18 16.35
CA HIS A 187 -22.17 -8.65 16.79
C HIS A 187 -22.17 -7.12 16.81
N LEU A 188 -21.10 -6.48 17.28
CA LEU A 188 -20.98 -5.02 17.27
C LEU A 188 -21.00 -4.44 15.85
N VAL A 189 -20.25 -5.02 14.92
CA VAL A 189 -20.23 -4.58 13.52
C VAL A 189 -21.60 -4.76 12.87
N CYS A 190 -22.24 -5.94 13.05
CA CYS A 190 -23.59 -6.18 12.52
C CYS A 190 -24.65 -5.25 13.13
N ALA A 191 -24.52 -4.88 14.41
CA ALA A 191 -25.43 -3.97 15.10
C ALA A 191 -25.21 -2.49 14.75
N GLY A 192 -24.18 -2.16 13.97
CA GLY A 192 -23.93 -0.80 13.53
C GLY A 192 -23.21 0.07 14.54
N TYR A 193 -22.37 -0.51 15.41
CA TYR A 193 -21.49 0.27 16.29
C TYR A 193 -20.38 0.98 15.52
N ASN A 194 -20.12 2.23 15.82
CA ASN A 194 -19.00 2.99 15.29
C ASN A 194 -17.72 2.56 16.00
N ILE A 195 -16.77 2.03 15.26
CA ILE A 195 -15.56 1.44 15.83
C ILE A 195 -14.31 2.21 15.36
N PHE A 196 -13.45 2.57 16.30
CA PHE A 196 -12.16 3.18 16.03
C PHE A 196 -11.03 2.21 16.38
N VAL A 197 -10.20 1.82 15.37
CA VAL A 197 -9.08 0.91 15.58
C VAL A 197 -7.80 1.70 15.81
N SER A 198 -7.27 1.60 17.02
CA SER A 198 -6.08 2.29 17.50
C SER A 198 -4.88 1.35 17.58
N GLY A 199 -3.68 1.88 17.43
CA GLY A 199 -2.44 1.12 17.63
C GLY A 199 -1.22 1.80 17.01
N GLY A 200 -0.03 1.42 17.44
CA GLY A 200 1.23 1.92 16.90
C GLY A 200 1.45 1.60 15.42
N THR A 201 2.55 2.12 14.84
CA THR A 201 2.97 1.76 13.49
C THR A 201 3.27 0.27 13.39
N GLY A 202 2.78 -0.38 12.34
CA GLY A 202 2.99 -1.81 12.12
C GLY A 202 2.21 -2.73 13.07
N SER A 203 1.25 -2.23 13.87
CA SER A 203 0.41 -3.04 14.75
C SER A 203 -0.67 -3.84 14.00
N GLY A 204 -0.88 -3.58 12.70
CA GLY A 204 -1.84 -4.30 11.86
C GLY A 204 -3.24 -3.69 11.80
N LYS A 205 -3.39 -2.37 12.03
CA LYS A 205 -4.69 -1.68 12.02
C LYS A 205 -5.48 -1.89 10.73
N THR A 206 -4.87 -1.62 9.58
CA THR A 206 -5.50 -1.79 8.25
C THR A 206 -5.89 -3.25 8.01
N THR A 207 -5.02 -4.19 8.39
CA THR A 207 -5.30 -5.64 8.33
C THR A 207 -6.50 -6.01 9.19
N PHE A 208 -6.55 -5.48 10.41
CA PHE A 208 -7.64 -5.74 11.35
C PHE A 208 -8.95 -5.10 10.88
N LEU A 209 -8.90 -3.89 10.31
CA LEU A 209 -10.04 -3.21 9.73
C LEU A 209 -10.61 -4.00 8.53
N ASN A 210 -9.75 -4.55 7.68
CA ASN A 210 -10.16 -5.46 6.61
C ASN A 210 -10.89 -6.69 7.16
N ALA A 211 -10.33 -7.33 8.20
CA ALA A 211 -10.96 -8.50 8.82
C ALA A 211 -12.30 -8.16 9.50
N LEU A 212 -12.44 -6.99 10.13
CA LEU A 212 -13.72 -6.52 10.69
C LEU A 212 -14.77 -6.28 9.60
N SER A 213 -14.33 -5.78 8.44
CA SER A 213 -15.26 -5.48 7.34
C SER A 213 -15.98 -6.71 6.78
N GLU A 214 -15.45 -7.93 7.01
CA GLU A 214 -16.14 -9.18 6.63
C GLU A 214 -17.51 -9.35 7.32
N PHE A 215 -17.70 -8.68 8.45
CA PHE A 215 -18.93 -8.74 9.23
C PHE A 215 -19.98 -7.70 8.84
N ILE A 216 -19.64 -6.80 7.91
CA ILE A 216 -20.59 -5.80 7.39
C ILE A 216 -21.69 -6.51 6.58
N PRO A 217 -22.97 -6.23 6.84
CA PRO A 217 -24.08 -6.77 6.07
C PRO A 217 -23.95 -6.47 4.56
N LYS A 218 -24.17 -7.48 3.72
CA LYS A 218 -23.91 -7.39 2.27
C LYS A 218 -24.87 -6.47 1.52
N GLU A 219 -26.02 -6.18 2.09
CA GLU A 219 -27.03 -5.26 1.58
C GLU A 219 -26.65 -3.79 1.79
N GLU A 220 -25.66 -3.51 2.62
CA GLU A 220 -25.25 -2.15 2.91
C GLU A 220 -24.37 -1.55 1.80
N ARG A 221 -24.58 -0.25 1.56
CA ARG A 221 -23.69 0.56 0.73
C ARG A 221 -22.55 1.09 1.59
N VAL A 222 -21.33 0.73 1.23
CA VAL A 222 -20.12 1.16 1.93
C VAL A 222 -19.29 2.09 1.04
N VAL A 223 -18.83 3.20 1.62
CA VAL A 223 -17.88 4.10 0.97
C VAL A 223 -16.59 4.09 1.77
N THR A 224 -15.47 3.72 1.14
CA THR A 224 -14.14 3.84 1.76
C THR A 224 -13.44 5.11 1.30
N ILE A 225 -12.69 5.73 2.20
CA ILE A 225 -11.92 6.96 1.96
C ILE A 225 -10.53 6.76 2.54
N GLU A 226 -9.49 6.93 1.72
CA GLU A 226 -8.12 6.67 2.10
C GLU A 226 -7.17 7.69 1.45
N ASP A 227 -6.04 7.98 2.10
CA ASP A 227 -4.95 8.72 1.45
C ASP A 227 -4.34 7.89 0.32
N SER A 228 -4.29 6.60 0.54
CA SER A 228 -3.79 5.62 -0.40
C SER A 228 -4.58 4.34 -0.19
N ALA A 229 -5.31 3.88 -1.21
CA ALA A 229 -6.25 2.77 -1.11
C ALA A 229 -5.53 1.45 -0.74
N GLU A 230 -5.54 1.11 0.54
CA GLU A 230 -5.00 -0.13 1.13
C GLU A 230 -6.11 -1.11 1.53
N LEU A 231 -7.32 -0.62 1.73
CA LEU A 231 -8.44 -1.43 2.15
C LEU A 231 -8.89 -2.39 1.03
N GLN A 232 -9.03 -3.66 1.39
CA GLN A 232 -9.49 -4.73 0.50
C GLN A 232 -10.74 -5.36 1.12
N LEU A 233 -11.88 -4.66 1.04
CA LEU A 233 -13.15 -5.13 1.57
C LEU A 233 -13.75 -6.18 0.64
N LEU A 234 -13.76 -7.43 1.07
CA LEU A 234 -14.28 -8.53 0.27
C LEU A 234 -15.76 -8.77 0.52
N GLY A 235 -16.47 -9.16 -0.54
CA GLY A 235 -17.86 -9.63 -0.44
C GLY A 235 -18.91 -8.55 -0.25
N LEU A 236 -18.57 -7.26 -0.45
CA LEU A 236 -19.50 -6.13 -0.44
C LEU A 236 -19.85 -5.73 -1.87
N PRO A 237 -21.07 -6.05 -2.36
CA PRO A 237 -21.46 -5.77 -3.74
C PRO A 237 -21.58 -4.27 -4.04
N ASN A 238 -21.96 -3.47 -3.04
CA ASN A 238 -22.18 -2.04 -3.17
C ASN A 238 -21.09 -1.23 -2.47
N LEU A 239 -19.84 -1.40 -2.95
CA LEU A 239 -18.65 -0.72 -2.44
C LEU A 239 -18.22 0.40 -3.38
N VAL A 240 -17.98 1.60 -2.82
CA VAL A 240 -17.34 2.72 -3.51
C VAL A 240 -16.02 3.01 -2.81
N ARG A 241 -14.93 3.11 -3.57
CA ARG A 241 -13.59 3.39 -3.03
C ARG A 241 -13.14 4.76 -3.50
N LEU A 242 -12.79 5.62 -2.56
CA LEU A 242 -12.31 6.98 -2.82
C LEU A 242 -10.89 7.12 -2.28
N GLU A 243 -10.04 7.79 -3.04
CA GLU A 243 -8.65 8.05 -2.70
C GLU A 243 -8.35 9.54 -2.82
N SER A 244 -7.66 10.11 -1.84
CA SER A 244 -7.21 11.50 -1.87
C SER A 244 -6.18 11.73 -2.98
N ARG A 245 -5.99 12.97 -3.36
CA ARG A 245 -5.03 13.36 -4.38
C ARG A 245 -4.25 14.60 -3.97
N ASP A 246 -2.97 14.40 -3.70
CA ASP A 246 -2.03 15.51 -3.50
C ASP A 246 -1.78 16.26 -4.82
N ILE A 247 -1.57 17.57 -4.73
CA ILE A 247 -1.18 18.39 -5.87
C ILE A 247 0.27 18.08 -6.26
N LYS A 248 0.45 17.27 -7.30
CA LYS A 248 1.78 17.06 -7.91
C LYS A 248 1.76 17.18 -9.43
N LEU A 249 0.62 17.62 -10.00
CA LEU A 249 0.47 17.84 -11.43
C LEU A 249 0.04 19.30 -11.68
N PRO A 250 0.70 20.04 -12.58
CA PRO A 250 0.29 21.39 -12.96
C PRO A 250 -1.17 21.40 -13.43
N GLY A 251 -2.01 22.23 -12.81
CA GLY A 251 -3.43 22.35 -13.15
C GLY A 251 -4.38 21.33 -12.50
N ALA A 252 -3.87 20.41 -11.66
CA ALA A 252 -4.74 19.54 -10.86
C ALA A 252 -5.03 20.18 -9.50
N GLU A 253 -6.29 20.08 -9.04
CA GLU A 253 -6.68 20.48 -7.69
C GLU A 253 -6.36 19.38 -6.70
N GLU A 254 -5.96 19.76 -5.48
CA GLU A 254 -5.86 18.87 -4.34
C GLU A 254 -7.27 18.35 -3.98
N ILE A 255 -7.36 17.07 -3.68
CA ILE A 255 -8.57 16.46 -3.16
C ILE A 255 -8.24 15.81 -1.83
N THR A 256 -8.66 16.44 -0.75
CA THR A 256 -8.37 16.01 0.60
C THR A 256 -9.33 14.93 1.10
N ILE A 257 -8.96 14.22 2.16
CA ILE A 257 -9.88 13.31 2.88
C ILE A 257 -11.18 14.05 3.28
N ARG A 258 -11.09 15.32 3.71
CA ARG A 258 -12.25 16.15 4.07
C ARG A 258 -13.22 16.35 2.90
N ASP A 259 -12.70 16.60 1.70
CA ASP A 259 -13.52 16.76 0.50
C ASP A 259 -14.21 15.46 0.12
N LEU A 260 -13.49 14.35 0.29
CA LEU A 260 -14.05 13.02 0.04
C LEU A 260 -15.13 12.64 1.04
N ILE A 261 -14.98 12.95 2.34
CA ILE A 261 -16.04 12.75 3.34
C ILE A 261 -17.28 13.55 2.98
N LYS A 262 -17.15 14.85 2.67
CA LYS A 262 -18.26 15.70 2.24
C LYS A 262 -18.97 15.16 0.98
N SER A 263 -18.21 14.61 0.05
CA SER A 263 -18.75 13.97 -1.14
C SER A 263 -19.48 12.65 -0.81
N ALA A 264 -18.87 11.81 0.04
CA ALA A 264 -19.42 10.52 0.46
C ALA A 264 -20.78 10.67 1.13
N LEU A 265 -20.98 11.69 1.98
CA LEU A 265 -22.28 11.99 2.63
C LEU A 265 -23.43 12.21 1.63
N ARG A 266 -23.13 12.56 0.38
CA ARG A 266 -24.12 12.74 -0.70
C ARG A 266 -24.32 11.49 -1.57
N MET A 267 -23.53 10.43 -1.31
CA MET A 267 -23.58 9.16 -2.06
C MET A 267 -24.57 8.16 -1.48
N ARG A 268 -25.35 8.54 -0.46
CA ARG A 268 -26.29 7.68 0.28
C ARG A 268 -25.58 6.43 0.88
N PRO A 269 -24.47 6.57 1.59
CA PRO A 269 -23.81 5.45 2.23
C PRO A 269 -24.63 4.96 3.44
N ASN A 270 -24.58 3.64 3.71
CA ASN A 270 -24.95 3.12 5.02
C ASN A 270 -23.79 3.30 5.99
N ARG A 271 -22.56 3.02 5.52
CA ARG A 271 -21.33 3.18 6.31
C ARG A 271 -20.26 3.94 5.53
N ILE A 272 -19.48 4.74 6.25
CA ILE A 272 -18.27 5.39 5.75
C ILE A 272 -17.09 4.79 6.50
N ILE A 273 -16.09 4.30 5.76
CA ILE A 273 -14.87 3.75 6.32
C ILE A 273 -13.71 4.66 5.94
N VAL A 274 -13.12 5.34 6.92
CA VAL A 274 -11.93 6.16 6.70
C VAL A 274 -10.71 5.34 7.10
N GLY A 275 -9.85 5.05 6.14
CA GLY A 275 -8.71 4.14 6.31
C GLY A 275 -7.80 4.55 7.45
N GLU A 276 -7.51 5.85 7.57
CA GLU A 276 -6.76 6.40 8.69
C GLU A 276 -7.11 7.87 8.93
N CYS A 277 -7.19 8.26 10.21
CA CYS A 277 -7.36 9.62 10.67
C CYS A 277 -6.04 10.13 11.28
N ARG A 278 -5.48 11.21 10.70
CA ARG A 278 -4.15 11.74 11.07
C ARG A 278 -4.15 13.22 11.44
N GLY A 279 -5.18 13.96 11.04
CA GLY A 279 -5.21 15.41 11.15
C GLY A 279 -6.62 16.02 11.24
N ALA A 280 -6.78 17.17 10.61
CA ALA A 280 -7.99 18.00 10.68
C ALA A 280 -9.29 17.31 10.23
N GLU A 281 -9.20 16.25 9.42
CA GLU A 281 -10.33 15.42 8.98
C GLU A 281 -11.03 14.68 10.11
N ALA A 282 -10.41 14.60 11.29
CA ALA A 282 -11.00 13.95 12.46
C ALA A 282 -12.39 14.50 12.79
N LEU A 283 -12.59 15.83 12.69
CA LEU A 283 -13.89 16.45 12.92
C LEU A 283 -14.94 15.96 11.92
N ASP A 284 -14.57 15.87 10.63
CA ASP A 284 -15.48 15.43 9.56
C ASP A 284 -15.82 13.93 9.72
N VAL A 285 -14.88 13.11 10.20
CA VAL A 285 -15.11 11.69 10.55
C VAL A 285 -16.11 11.57 11.69
N LEU A 286 -15.91 12.31 12.79
CA LEU A 286 -16.83 12.32 13.94
C LEU A 286 -18.23 12.81 13.54
N GLN A 287 -18.31 13.84 12.71
CA GLN A 287 -19.58 14.32 12.17
C GLN A 287 -20.30 13.28 11.31
N ALA A 288 -19.57 12.57 10.44
CA ALA A 288 -20.12 11.50 9.64
C ALA A 288 -20.70 10.37 10.51
N MET A 289 -19.98 9.97 11.57
CA MET A 289 -20.43 8.96 12.54
C MET A 289 -21.69 9.44 13.31
N ASN A 290 -21.83 10.74 13.58
CA ASN A 290 -22.95 11.33 14.32
C ASN A 290 -24.19 11.62 13.46
N THR A 291 -24.11 11.50 12.12
CA THR A 291 -25.17 11.97 11.20
C THR A 291 -25.87 10.85 10.44
N GLY A 292 -26.07 9.70 11.08
CA GLY A 292 -26.91 8.63 10.54
C GLY A 292 -26.14 7.59 9.70
N HIS A 293 -24.82 7.53 9.85
CA HIS A 293 -23.95 6.53 9.19
C HIS A 293 -23.40 5.56 10.24
N SER A 294 -24.31 5.00 11.06
CA SER A 294 -23.96 4.05 12.14
C SER A 294 -23.21 2.83 11.61
N GLY A 295 -22.22 2.36 12.37
CA GLY A 295 -21.33 1.27 11.94
C GLY A 295 -20.15 1.72 11.09
N SER A 296 -19.89 3.01 11.02
CA SER A 296 -18.69 3.56 10.38
C SER A 296 -17.42 3.13 11.13
N LEU A 297 -16.35 2.93 10.39
CA LEU A 297 -15.08 2.44 10.91
C LEU A 297 -13.95 3.40 10.56
N SER A 298 -12.98 3.55 11.46
CA SER A 298 -11.76 4.29 11.15
C SER A 298 -10.56 3.75 11.91
N THR A 299 -9.35 4.20 11.56
CA THR A 299 -8.14 3.88 12.31
C THR A 299 -7.35 5.12 12.69
N GLY A 300 -6.50 5.00 13.69
CA GLY A 300 -5.56 6.05 14.07
C GLY A 300 -4.37 5.51 14.86
N HIS A 301 -3.31 6.29 14.91
CA HIS A 301 -2.10 5.94 15.65
C HIS A 301 -2.17 6.42 17.09
N ALA A 302 -2.16 5.49 18.06
CA ALA A 302 -1.96 5.81 19.46
C ALA A 302 -1.36 4.62 20.23
N ASN A 303 -0.80 4.87 21.42
CA ASN A 303 -0.20 3.84 22.25
C ASN A 303 -1.23 3.15 23.18
N SER A 304 -2.35 3.79 23.42
CA SER A 304 -3.47 3.27 24.20
C SER A 304 -4.80 3.80 23.68
N ALA A 305 -5.91 3.21 24.10
CA ALA A 305 -7.25 3.72 23.78
C ALA A 305 -7.48 5.14 24.34
N MET A 306 -6.96 5.44 25.53
CA MET A 306 -7.05 6.77 26.12
C MET A 306 -6.22 7.81 25.35
N ASP A 307 -4.98 7.44 24.94
CA ASP A 307 -4.15 8.30 24.09
C ASP A 307 -4.84 8.57 22.74
N MET A 308 -5.65 7.61 22.25
CA MET A 308 -6.40 7.81 21.00
C MET A 308 -7.43 8.91 21.15
N VAL A 309 -8.15 8.95 22.27
CA VAL A 309 -9.10 10.04 22.58
C VAL A 309 -8.38 11.39 22.60
N SER A 310 -7.28 11.50 23.34
CA SER A 310 -6.47 12.74 23.41
C SER A 310 -5.90 13.16 22.05
N ARG A 311 -5.54 12.19 21.20
CA ARG A 311 -5.11 12.49 19.82
C ARG A 311 -6.26 12.99 18.96
N LEU A 312 -7.45 12.42 19.08
CA LEU A 312 -8.63 12.90 18.36
C LEU A 312 -8.95 14.34 18.76
N GLU A 313 -8.87 14.68 20.06
CA GLU A 313 -9.01 16.06 20.53
C GLU A 313 -8.02 17.00 19.83
N THR A 314 -6.74 16.60 19.78
CA THR A 314 -5.69 17.38 19.12
C THR A 314 -5.95 17.53 17.62
N MET A 315 -6.36 16.44 16.93
CA MET A 315 -6.65 16.48 15.50
C MET A 315 -7.85 17.37 15.17
N VAL A 316 -8.89 17.34 15.98
CA VAL A 316 -10.04 18.27 15.82
C VAL A 316 -9.60 19.71 15.94
N LEU A 317 -8.74 20.03 16.92
CA LEU A 317 -8.19 21.37 17.11
C LEU A 317 -7.30 21.84 15.95
N MET A 318 -6.67 20.93 15.19
CA MET A 318 -5.98 21.28 13.95
C MET A 318 -6.92 21.81 12.86
N GLY A 319 -8.17 21.40 12.88
CA GLY A 319 -9.18 21.74 11.88
C GLY A 319 -10.11 22.88 12.28
N MET A 320 -10.37 23.06 13.56
CA MET A 320 -11.31 24.04 14.10
C MET A 320 -11.00 24.38 15.55
N ASP A 321 -11.04 25.67 15.87
CA ASP A 321 -10.98 26.12 17.25
C ASP A 321 -12.32 25.88 17.96
N MET A 322 -12.34 24.95 18.89
CA MET A 322 -13.52 24.53 19.65
C MET A 322 -13.19 24.35 21.12
N PRO A 323 -14.14 24.62 22.04
CA PRO A 323 -13.98 24.29 23.45
C PRO A 323 -13.74 22.77 23.64
N LEU A 324 -12.77 22.41 24.48
CA LEU A 324 -12.39 20.99 24.69
C LEU A 324 -13.59 20.12 25.10
N ALA A 325 -14.48 20.65 25.98
CA ALA A 325 -15.70 19.95 26.38
C ALA A 325 -16.64 19.64 25.22
N ALA A 326 -16.71 20.53 24.20
CA ALA A 326 -17.51 20.27 23.00
C ALA A 326 -16.88 19.19 22.16
N ILE A 327 -15.53 19.15 22.02
CA ILE A 327 -14.80 18.10 21.31
C ILE A 327 -15.00 16.74 21.99
N GLN A 328 -14.87 16.70 23.32
CA GLN A 328 -15.09 15.47 24.10
C GLN A 328 -16.51 14.93 23.93
N SER A 329 -17.51 15.82 23.96
CA SER A 329 -18.91 15.47 23.71
C SER A 329 -19.10 14.91 22.28
N GLN A 330 -18.43 15.48 21.27
CA GLN A 330 -18.47 14.98 19.89
C GLN A 330 -17.84 13.57 19.78
N ILE A 331 -16.69 13.35 20.40
CA ILE A 331 -16.02 12.04 20.41
C ILE A 331 -16.90 11.00 21.10
N ALA A 332 -17.45 11.33 22.29
CA ALA A 332 -18.26 10.41 23.06
C ALA A 332 -19.59 10.04 22.38
N SER A 333 -20.15 10.95 21.56
CA SER A 333 -21.36 10.64 20.79
C SER A 333 -21.10 9.92 19.47
N ALA A 334 -19.89 10.07 18.88
CA ALA A 334 -19.56 9.54 17.58
C ALA A 334 -18.99 8.12 17.64
N ILE A 335 -18.15 7.83 18.62
CA ILE A 335 -17.42 6.57 18.73
C ILE A 335 -18.00 5.75 19.88
N ASP A 336 -18.47 4.54 19.55
CA ASP A 336 -18.97 3.60 20.55
C ASP A 336 -17.84 2.75 21.14
N ILE A 337 -16.92 2.29 20.28
CA ILE A 337 -15.89 1.32 20.65
C ILE A 337 -14.51 1.77 20.12
N ILE A 338 -13.50 1.69 20.97
CA ILE A 338 -12.10 1.77 20.58
C ILE A 338 -11.44 0.39 20.76
N ILE A 339 -10.84 -0.11 19.69
CA ILE A 339 -10.05 -1.35 19.67
C ILE A 339 -8.58 -0.97 19.70
N GLN A 340 -7.83 -1.39 20.71
CA GLN A 340 -6.39 -1.18 20.79
C GLN A 340 -5.63 -2.39 20.32
N LEU A 341 -4.80 -2.20 19.28
CA LEU A 341 -3.86 -3.19 18.78
C LEU A 341 -2.44 -2.87 19.22
N GLY A 342 -1.63 -3.90 19.43
CA GLY A 342 -0.23 -3.73 19.75
C GLY A 342 0.66 -4.81 19.14
N ARG A 343 1.96 -4.47 19.02
CA ARG A 343 3.01 -5.45 18.73
C ARG A 343 3.69 -5.80 20.04
N ILE A 344 3.65 -7.08 20.39
CA ILE A 344 4.27 -7.56 21.64
C ILE A 344 5.75 -7.92 21.42
N ARG A 345 6.47 -8.27 22.50
CA ARG A 345 7.93 -8.45 22.50
C ARG A 345 8.44 -9.51 21.54
N ASP A 346 7.64 -10.56 21.29
CA ASP A 346 7.98 -11.62 20.33
C ASP A 346 7.75 -11.24 18.86
N GLY A 347 7.31 -9.96 18.61
CA GLY A 347 7.02 -9.43 17.29
C GLY A 347 5.61 -9.72 16.81
N SER A 348 4.82 -10.53 17.50
CA SER A 348 3.43 -10.84 17.13
C SER A 348 2.52 -9.64 17.36
N ARG A 349 1.45 -9.55 16.54
CA ARG A 349 0.44 -8.50 16.60
C ARG A 349 -0.77 -9.05 17.35
N LYS A 350 -1.26 -8.31 18.34
CA LYS A 350 -2.35 -8.76 19.21
C LYS A 350 -3.39 -7.66 19.41
N LEU A 351 -4.65 -8.05 19.52
CA LEU A 351 -5.67 -7.23 20.12
C LEU A 351 -5.40 -7.18 21.64
N LEU A 352 -5.20 -5.96 22.16
CA LEU A 352 -4.85 -5.74 23.56
C LEU A 352 -6.07 -5.37 24.40
N GLN A 353 -6.95 -4.52 23.87
CA GLN A 353 -8.14 -4.01 24.56
C GLN A 353 -9.29 -3.76 23.61
N VAL A 354 -10.51 -3.93 24.10
CA VAL A 354 -11.74 -3.40 23.51
C VAL A 354 -12.37 -2.50 24.58
N VAL A 355 -12.54 -1.23 24.26
CA VAL A 355 -12.96 -0.20 25.20
C VAL A 355 -14.26 0.43 24.71
N GLU A 356 -15.29 0.46 25.55
CA GLU A 356 -16.52 1.21 25.33
C GLU A 356 -16.29 2.69 25.66
N VAL A 357 -16.68 3.58 24.77
CA VAL A 357 -16.64 5.03 25.00
C VAL A 357 -17.97 5.44 25.61
N LYS A 358 -17.94 5.92 26.83
CA LYS A 358 -19.13 6.43 27.52
C LYS A 358 -19.10 7.95 27.52
N GLY A 359 -20.29 8.53 27.36
CA GLY A 359 -20.46 9.99 27.50
C GLY A 359 -20.02 10.47 28.87
N VAL A 360 -19.58 11.72 28.93
CA VAL A 360 -19.21 12.45 30.17
C VAL A 360 -20.47 12.85 30.89
#